data_8c992694618dae6b42e4362f8ff8ee0f
#
_entry.id   8c992694618dae6b42e4362f8ff8ee0f
#
_cell.length_a   1.000
_cell.length_b   1.000
_cell.length_c   1.000
_cell.angle_alpha   90.00
_cell.angle_beta   90.00
_cell.angle_gamma   90.00
#
_symmetry.space_group_name_H-M   'P 1'
#
loop_
_entity.id
_entity.type
_entity.pdbx_description
1 polymer ?
#
loop_
_entity_poly.entity_id
_entity_poly.type
_entity_poly.pdbx_seq_one_letter_code
_entity_poly.pdbx_strand_id
1 'polypeptide(L)'
;MKLRDIVFSLLVLGIVLVFYPVRIVGNSMFPTLHNGDLALCSRFSNIDRFDVVVVNVDSVKIIKRVVGLPNETIEYKDNKLYINGIQVQDKYNNGYTKDFKYSLKGNEYFCLGDNRENSKDSREYGGFSRNQIVGEKLYEITKK
;
A
#
# COMPACT_ATOMS: atom_id res chain seq x y z
N MET A 1 15.00 -33.60 21.08
CA MET A 1 14.10 -32.41 20.92
C MET A 1 12.70 -32.85 21.32
N LYS A 2 12.05 -32.13 22.25
CA LYS A 2 10.70 -32.49 22.70
C LYS A 2 9.69 -32.05 21.63
N LEU A 3 8.56 -32.76 21.52
CA LEU A 3 7.47 -32.43 20.58
C LEU A 3 7.05 -30.93 20.68
N ARG A 4 7.02 -30.40 21.90
CA ARG A 4 6.74 -28.98 22.20
C ARG A 4 7.74 -28.06 21.48
N ASP A 5 9.02 -28.41 21.43
CA ASP A 5 10.06 -27.57 20.83
C ASP A 5 9.95 -27.58 19.29
N ILE A 6 9.55 -28.72 18.73
CA ILE A 6 9.26 -28.86 17.30
C ILE A 6 8.04 -27.97 16.91
N VAL A 7 6.95 -28.11 17.66
CA VAL A 7 5.73 -27.32 17.42
C VAL A 7 6.00 -25.82 17.53
N PHE A 8 6.75 -25.41 18.56
CA PHE A 8 7.14 -24.00 18.73
C PHE A 8 7.99 -23.50 17.54
N SER A 9 8.99 -24.28 17.11
CA SER A 9 9.84 -23.92 15.97
C SER A 9 9.06 -23.80 14.67
N LEU A 10 8.11 -24.69 14.42
CA LEU A 10 7.22 -24.63 13.24
C LEU A 10 6.30 -23.41 13.28
N LEU A 11 5.79 -23.05 14.46
CA LEU A 11 4.97 -21.86 14.64
C LEU A 11 5.75 -20.57 14.33
N VAL A 12 6.97 -20.47 14.90
CA VAL A 12 7.84 -19.31 14.66
C VAL A 12 8.20 -19.20 13.17
N LEU A 13 8.56 -20.33 12.55
CA LEU A 13 8.84 -20.37 11.11
C LEU A 13 7.64 -19.92 10.30
N GLY A 14 6.43 -20.36 10.64
CA GLY A 14 5.19 -19.92 9.98
C GLY A 14 4.99 -18.42 10.08
N ILE A 15 5.20 -17.83 11.26
CA ILE A 15 5.08 -16.36 11.44
C ILE A 15 6.10 -15.62 10.58
N VAL A 16 7.35 -16.05 10.55
CA VAL A 16 8.43 -15.41 9.75
C VAL A 16 8.17 -15.52 8.24
N LEU A 17 7.55 -16.61 7.80
CA LEU A 17 7.16 -16.77 6.39
C LEU A 17 6.03 -15.85 5.98
N VAL A 18 5.11 -15.54 6.89
CA VAL A 18 3.94 -14.69 6.62
C VAL A 18 4.25 -13.21 6.79
N PHE A 19 5.07 -12.86 7.78
CA PHE A 19 5.34 -11.46 8.13
C PHE A 19 6.83 -11.14 8.03
N TYR A 20 7.13 -9.90 7.63
CA TYR A 20 8.51 -9.39 7.63
C TYR A 20 8.55 -7.90 8.00
N PRO A 21 9.62 -7.47 8.70
CA PRO A 21 9.78 -6.07 9.08
C PRO A 21 10.17 -5.22 7.86
N VAL A 22 9.64 -4.01 7.81
CA VAL A 22 9.94 -2.99 6.79
C VAL A 22 10.30 -1.69 7.48
N ARG A 23 11.40 -1.07 7.06
CA ARG A 23 11.74 0.30 7.48
C ARG A 23 11.21 1.28 6.45
N ILE A 24 10.52 2.31 6.92
CA ILE A 24 9.97 3.37 6.08
C ILE A 24 11.10 4.33 5.68
N VAL A 25 11.25 4.57 4.38
CA VAL A 25 12.22 5.52 3.82
C VAL A 25 11.48 6.56 3.00
N GLY A 26 11.74 7.83 3.28
CA GLY A 26 11.10 8.96 2.60
C GLY A 26 9.81 9.41 3.27
N ASN A 27 9.19 10.44 2.69
CA ASN A 27 8.05 11.14 3.28
C ASN A 27 6.76 11.04 2.42
N SER A 28 6.72 10.15 1.44
CA SER A 28 5.57 10.03 0.54
C SER A 28 4.28 9.57 1.22
N MET A 29 4.39 8.97 2.40
CA MET A 29 3.26 8.48 3.21
C MET A 29 2.99 9.36 4.43
N PHE A 30 3.66 10.51 4.55
CA PHE A 30 3.38 11.48 5.63
C PHE A 30 1.94 12.03 5.50
N PRO A 31 1.20 12.23 6.57
CA PRO A 31 1.57 12.07 7.98
C PRO A 31 1.31 10.66 8.56
N THR A 32 0.82 9.72 7.77
CA THR A 32 0.47 8.37 8.25
C THR A 32 1.71 7.59 8.68
N LEU A 33 2.77 7.64 7.86
CA LEU A 33 4.05 7.00 8.15
C LEU A 33 5.17 8.03 8.00
N HIS A 34 6.14 7.96 8.90
CA HIS A 34 7.29 8.87 8.91
C HIS A 34 8.56 8.15 8.47
N ASN A 35 9.48 8.92 7.94
CA ASN A 35 10.81 8.40 7.62
C ASN A 35 11.48 7.81 8.86
N GLY A 36 11.94 6.58 8.78
CA GLY A 36 12.60 5.85 9.86
C GLY A 36 11.66 4.98 10.71
N ASP A 37 10.34 5.08 10.53
CA ASP A 37 9.39 4.22 11.21
C ASP A 37 9.63 2.74 10.86
N LEU A 38 9.29 1.86 11.80
CA LEU A 38 9.30 0.42 11.59
C LEU A 38 7.87 -0.08 11.45
N ALA A 39 7.66 -0.88 10.43
CA ALA A 39 6.37 -1.49 10.14
C ALA A 39 6.52 -3.00 9.93
N LEU A 40 5.43 -3.73 10.10
CA LEU A 40 5.33 -5.15 9.81
C LEU A 40 4.49 -5.33 8.54
N CYS A 41 5.01 -6.07 7.57
CA CYS A 41 4.30 -6.33 6.32
C CYS A 41 3.87 -7.80 6.23
N SER A 42 2.62 -8.05 5.86
CA SER A 42 2.14 -9.40 5.57
C SER A 42 2.31 -9.74 4.09
N ARG A 43 2.52 -11.04 3.78
CA ARG A 43 2.74 -11.54 2.41
C ARG A 43 1.51 -12.19 1.79
N PHE A 44 0.56 -12.62 2.62
CA PHE A 44 -0.59 -13.42 2.20
C PHE A 44 -1.88 -12.84 2.77
N SER A 45 -2.21 -11.63 2.35
CA SER A 45 -3.45 -10.97 2.74
C SER A 45 -4.24 -10.57 1.49
N ASN A 46 -5.55 -10.47 1.62
CA ASN A 46 -6.34 -9.78 0.62
C ASN A 46 -6.00 -8.29 0.64
N ILE A 47 -6.02 -7.68 -0.53
CA ILE A 47 -5.76 -6.25 -0.68
C ILE A 47 -7.10 -5.54 -0.75
N ASP A 48 -7.36 -4.72 0.25
CA ASP A 48 -8.56 -3.89 0.33
C ASP A 48 -8.25 -2.43 0.00
N ARG A 49 -9.29 -1.67 -0.31
CA ARG A 49 -9.14 -0.22 -0.50
C ARG A 49 -8.62 0.42 0.79
N PHE A 50 -7.68 1.33 0.62
CA PHE A 50 -6.93 2.04 1.64
C PHE A 50 -5.90 1.22 2.45
N ASP A 51 -5.69 -0.03 2.12
CA ASP A 51 -4.52 -0.76 2.64
C ASP A 51 -3.22 -0.11 2.16
N VAL A 52 -2.21 -0.14 3.03
CA VAL A 52 -0.85 0.27 2.67
C VAL A 52 -0.08 -0.96 2.20
N VAL A 53 0.50 -0.86 1.02
CA VAL A 53 1.19 -1.98 0.35
C VAL A 53 2.63 -1.62 0.00
N VAL A 54 3.44 -2.64 -0.19
CA VAL A 54 4.79 -2.52 -0.76
C VAL A 54 4.75 -2.89 -2.24
N VAL A 55 5.13 -1.98 -3.10
CA VAL A 55 5.14 -2.16 -4.55
C VAL A 55 6.57 -2.18 -5.06
N ASN A 56 6.89 -3.12 -5.93
CA ASN A 56 8.17 -3.19 -6.62
C ASN A 56 8.08 -2.46 -7.97
N VAL A 57 8.87 -1.42 -8.13
CA VAL A 57 8.98 -0.63 -9.38
C VAL A 57 10.45 -0.61 -9.78
N ASP A 58 10.78 -1.24 -10.91
CA ASP A 58 12.14 -1.31 -11.44
C ASP A 58 13.20 -1.72 -10.38
N SER A 59 12.88 -2.78 -9.61
CA SER A 59 13.69 -3.30 -8.49
C SER A 59 13.77 -2.38 -7.26
N VAL A 60 13.07 -1.26 -7.24
CA VAL A 60 12.93 -0.39 -6.07
C VAL A 60 11.59 -0.67 -5.37
N LYS A 61 11.64 -0.91 -4.08
CA LYS A 61 10.42 -1.10 -3.27
C LYS A 61 9.93 0.26 -2.79
N ILE A 62 8.69 0.59 -3.13
CA ILE A 62 8.00 1.80 -2.68
C ILE A 62 6.79 1.42 -1.81
N ILE A 63 6.42 2.28 -0.90
CA ILE A 63 5.27 2.09 -0.01
C ILE A 63 4.19 3.08 -0.42
N LYS A 64 2.99 2.58 -0.70
CA LYS A 64 1.86 3.37 -1.19
C LYS A 64 0.55 2.83 -0.61
N ARG A 65 -0.49 3.64 -0.69
CA ARG A 65 -1.85 3.27 -0.30
C ARG A 65 -2.69 2.92 -1.52
N VAL A 66 -3.39 1.79 -1.43
CA VAL A 66 -4.35 1.37 -2.46
C VAL A 66 -5.57 2.29 -2.43
N VAL A 67 -5.82 2.98 -3.53
CA VAL A 67 -6.99 3.84 -3.70
C VAL A 67 -7.99 3.23 -4.69
N GLY A 68 -7.49 2.52 -5.70
CA GLY A 68 -8.32 1.83 -6.68
C GLY A 68 -8.07 0.33 -6.70
N LEU A 69 -9.15 -0.43 -6.87
CA LEU A 69 -9.15 -1.89 -7.00
C LEU A 69 -9.33 -2.31 -8.47
N PRO A 70 -9.02 -3.57 -8.83
CA PRO A 70 -9.15 -4.06 -10.20
C PRO A 70 -10.51 -3.77 -10.84
N ASN A 71 -10.49 -3.41 -12.13
CA ASN A 71 -11.66 -3.07 -12.95
C ASN A 71 -12.40 -1.77 -12.57
N GLU A 72 -11.87 -0.98 -11.67
CA GLU A 72 -12.46 0.30 -11.30
C GLU A 72 -11.96 1.45 -12.14
N THR A 73 -12.78 2.47 -12.28
CA THR A 73 -12.39 3.78 -12.79
C THR A 73 -12.20 4.74 -11.61
N ILE A 74 -10.98 5.25 -11.48
CA ILE A 74 -10.59 6.20 -10.44
C ILE A 74 -10.59 7.59 -11.05
N GLU A 75 -11.24 8.53 -10.38
CA GLU A 75 -11.23 9.94 -10.78
C GLU A 75 -11.01 10.83 -9.57
N TYR A 76 -10.09 11.77 -9.69
CA TYR A 76 -10.02 12.93 -8.80
C TYR A 76 -10.54 14.14 -9.55
N LYS A 77 -11.47 14.84 -8.93
CA LYS A 77 -12.03 16.09 -9.43
C LYS A 77 -12.26 17.02 -8.25
N ASP A 78 -11.77 18.25 -8.38
CA ASP A 78 -11.84 19.26 -7.32
C ASP A 78 -11.34 18.71 -5.95
N ASN A 79 -10.22 17.98 -5.97
CA ASN A 79 -9.62 17.34 -4.80
C ASN A 79 -10.52 16.27 -4.10
N LYS A 80 -11.52 15.75 -4.80
CA LYS A 80 -12.44 14.71 -4.32
C LYS A 80 -12.24 13.43 -5.12
N LEU A 81 -12.27 12.29 -4.42
CA LEU A 81 -12.16 10.97 -5.03
C LEU A 81 -13.51 10.45 -5.49
N TYR A 82 -13.56 9.93 -6.70
CA TYR A 82 -14.69 9.19 -7.26
C TYR A 82 -14.23 7.81 -7.73
N ILE A 83 -14.99 6.79 -7.37
CA ILE A 83 -14.81 5.40 -7.81
C ILE A 83 -16.03 5.00 -8.63
N ASN A 84 -15.84 4.67 -9.89
CA ASN A 84 -16.93 4.37 -10.83
C ASN A 84 -18.02 5.46 -10.86
N GLY A 85 -17.61 6.73 -10.73
CA GLY A 85 -18.50 7.88 -10.73
C GLY A 85 -19.16 8.19 -9.37
N ILE A 86 -18.93 7.39 -8.34
CA ILE A 86 -19.49 7.61 -7.00
C ILE A 86 -18.43 8.23 -6.10
N GLN A 87 -18.76 9.34 -5.44
CA GLN A 87 -17.83 10.00 -4.52
C GLN A 87 -17.55 9.10 -3.30
N VAL A 88 -16.25 8.93 -3.02
CA VAL A 88 -15.74 8.18 -1.87
C VAL A 88 -14.90 9.11 -1.01
N GLN A 89 -15.08 9.04 0.32
CA GLN A 89 -14.27 9.85 1.22
C GLN A 89 -12.84 9.28 1.29
N ASP A 90 -11.87 10.07 0.83
CA ASP A 90 -10.44 9.77 1.01
C ASP A 90 -9.88 10.56 2.19
N LYS A 91 -9.93 9.96 3.38
CA LYS A 91 -9.42 10.55 4.61
C LYS A 91 -7.88 10.60 4.71
N TYR A 92 -7.20 9.97 3.76
CA TYR A 92 -5.73 9.91 3.72
C TYR A 92 -5.12 10.92 2.74
N ASN A 93 -5.94 11.65 2.01
CA ASN A 93 -5.47 12.70 1.10
C ASN A 93 -4.87 13.86 1.92
N ASN A 94 -3.57 13.85 2.09
CA ASN A 94 -2.83 14.96 2.69
C ASN A 94 -2.25 15.84 1.59
N GLY A 95 -2.79 17.03 1.44
CA GLY A 95 -2.45 18.00 0.39
C GLY A 95 -3.48 18.06 -0.74
N TYR A 96 -3.04 18.58 -1.88
CA TYR A 96 -3.88 18.73 -3.06
C TYR A 96 -3.60 17.64 -4.09
N THR A 97 -4.65 17.01 -4.59
CA THR A 97 -4.59 16.06 -5.70
C THR A 97 -5.21 16.72 -6.94
N LYS A 98 -4.39 16.92 -7.98
CA LYS A 98 -4.85 17.45 -9.28
C LYS A 98 -5.89 16.51 -9.89
N ASP A 99 -6.74 17.06 -10.74
CA ASP A 99 -7.75 16.31 -11.47
C ASP A 99 -7.09 15.30 -12.42
N PHE A 100 -7.57 14.07 -12.38
CA PHE A 100 -7.21 13.01 -13.31
C PHE A 100 -8.31 11.95 -13.35
N LYS A 101 -8.26 11.09 -14.37
CA LYS A 101 -9.10 9.90 -14.50
C LYS A 101 -8.28 8.73 -15.03
N TYR A 102 -8.45 7.55 -14.43
CA TYR A 102 -7.74 6.33 -14.80
C TYR A 102 -8.66 5.12 -14.68
N SER A 103 -8.68 4.26 -15.72
CA SER A 103 -9.43 3.00 -15.70
C SER A 103 -8.49 1.83 -15.52
N LEU A 104 -8.67 1.10 -14.43
CA LEU A 104 -7.85 -0.04 -14.04
C LEU A 104 -8.26 -1.30 -14.81
N LYS A 105 -7.26 -2.10 -15.20
CA LYS A 105 -7.46 -3.46 -15.73
C LYS A 105 -7.77 -4.46 -14.62
N GLY A 106 -8.13 -5.69 -15.01
CA GLY A 106 -8.56 -6.73 -14.09
C GLY A 106 -7.52 -7.25 -13.08
N ASN A 107 -6.25 -6.85 -13.23
CA ASN A 107 -5.15 -7.22 -12.34
C ASN A 107 -4.37 -6.00 -11.82
N GLU A 108 -4.92 -4.80 -11.99
CA GLU A 108 -4.25 -3.54 -11.61
C GLU A 108 -4.86 -2.91 -10.38
N TYR A 109 -4.00 -2.29 -9.57
CA TYR A 109 -4.33 -1.50 -8.40
C TYR A 109 -3.82 -0.07 -8.60
N PHE A 110 -4.59 0.93 -8.22
CA PHE A 110 -4.16 2.32 -8.24
C PHE A 110 -3.70 2.72 -6.85
N CYS A 111 -2.41 3.03 -6.72
CA CYS A 111 -1.79 3.29 -5.42
C CYS A 111 -1.23 4.70 -5.38
N LEU A 112 -1.53 5.43 -4.30
CA LEU A 112 -1.10 6.81 -4.07
C LEU A 112 -0.30 6.93 -2.77
N GLY A 113 0.63 7.88 -2.73
CA GLY A 113 1.19 8.35 -1.48
C GLY A 113 0.18 9.23 -0.73
N ASP A 114 0.16 9.18 0.59
CA ASP A 114 -0.70 10.05 1.39
C ASP A 114 -0.27 11.51 1.28
N ASN A 115 1.04 11.76 1.20
CA ASN A 115 1.61 13.06 0.90
C ASN A 115 1.52 13.37 -0.59
N ARG A 116 0.35 13.80 -1.04
CA ARG A 116 -0.04 13.91 -2.45
C ARG A 116 0.87 14.78 -3.30
N GLU A 117 1.40 15.85 -2.73
CA GLU A 117 2.27 16.79 -3.43
C GLU A 117 3.74 16.35 -3.44
N ASN A 118 4.08 15.33 -2.64
CA ASN A 118 5.45 14.80 -2.53
C ASN A 118 5.46 13.26 -2.64
N SER A 119 4.88 12.72 -3.71
CA SER A 119 4.83 11.29 -3.97
C SER A 119 4.89 11.00 -5.47
N LYS A 120 5.79 10.09 -5.84
CA LYS A 120 5.74 9.40 -7.14
C LYS A 120 4.97 8.11 -6.97
N ASP A 121 3.88 7.96 -7.70
CA ASP A 121 2.92 6.88 -7.53
C ASP A 121 2.15 6.58 -8.82
N SER A 122 0.99 5.94 -8.74
CA SER A 122 0.21 5.56 -9.93
C SER A 122 -0.18 6.73 -10.84
N ARG A 123 -0.13 7.96 -10.37
CA ARG A 123 -0.35 9.15 -11.24
C ARG A 123 0.75 9.31 -12.28
N GLU A 124 1.96 8.82 -11.99
CA GLU A 124 3.10 8.83 -12.92
C GLU A 124 3.31 7.46 -13.58
N TYR A 125 3.16 6.36 -12.82
CA TYR A 125 3.47 5.01 -13.28
C TYR A 125 2.29 4.30 -13.93
N GLY A 126 1.05 4.79 -13.74
CA GLY A 126 -0.16 4.03 -14.06
C GLY A 126 -0.51 2.99 -12.99
N GLY A 127 -1.47 2.13 -13.28
CA GLY A 127 -1.86 1.06 -12.37
C GLY A 127 -0.73 0.04 -12.16
N PHE A 128 -0.56 -0.41 -10.94
CA PHE A 128 0.39 -1.47 -10.59
C PHE A 128 -0.28 -2.83 -10.70
N SER A 129 0.36 -3.76 -11.40
CA SER A 129 -0.15 -5.12 -11.48
C SER A 129 -0.05 -5.84 -10.13
N ARG A 130 -0.90 -6.86 -9.94
CA ARG A 130 -0.86 -7.70 -8.71
C ARG A 130 0.54 -8.26 -8.42
N ASN A 131 1.29 -8.61 -9.47
CA ASN A 131 2.64 -9.18 -9.32
C ASN A 131 3.68 -8.16 -8.84
N GLN A 132 3.44 -6.88 -9.00
CA GLN A 132 4.31 -5.82 -8.48
C GLN A 132 4.08 -5.56 -6.99
N ILE A 133 2.95 -5.99 -6.43
CA ILE A 133 2.66 -5.86 -5.01
C ILE A 133 3.31 -7.03 -4.28
N VAL A 134 4.41 -6.75 -3.58
CA VAL A 134 5.25 -7.74 -2.89
C VAL A 134 5.00 -7.80 -1.39
N GLY A 135 4.20 -6.87 -0.85
CA GLY A 135 3.71 -6.85 0.52
C GLY A 135 2.27 -6.33 0.50
N GLU A 136 1.32 -7.18 0.92
CA GLU A 136 -0.09 -6.91 0.71
C GLU A 136 -0.72 -6.03 1.77
N LYS A 137 -0.18 -6.03 2.99
CA LYS A 137 -0.71 -5.23 4.08
C LYS A 137 0.37 -4.84 5.07
N LEU A 138 0.49 -3.55 5.31
CA LEU A 138 1.52 -2.99 6.16
C LEU A 138 0.89 -2.46 7.46
N TYR A 139 1.45 -2.89 8.59
CA TYR A 139 1.04 -2.48 9.93
C TYR A 139 2.17 -1.70 10.58
N GLU A 140 1.92 -0.47 11.01
CA GLU A 140 2.87 0.34 11.75
C GLU A 140 3.13 -0.25 13.14
N ILE A 141 4.42 -0.40 13.50
CA ILE A 141 4.84 -0.91 14.82
C ILE A 141 5.25 0.25 15.73
N THR A 142 5.93 1.26 15.19
CA THR A 142 6.43 2.41 15.96
C THR A 142 5.62 3.66 15.65
N LYS A 143 5.03 4.26 16.68
CA LYS A 143 4.51 5.64 16.63
C LYS A 143 5.52 6.56 17.28
N LYS A 144 5.94 7.60 16.58
CA LYS A 144 6.67 8.74 17.18
C LYS A 144 5.70 9.77 17.69
#